data_e66d0d50b419e3eeaadf7fc87bfd4150
#
_entry.id   e66d0d50b419e3eeaadf7fc87bfd4150
#
_cell.length_a   1.000
_cell.length_b   1.000
_cell.length_c   1.000
_cell.angle_alpha   90.00
_cell.angle_beta   90.00
_cell.angle_gamma   90.00
#
_symmetry.space_group_name_H-M   'P 1'
#
loop_
_entity.id
_entity.type
_entity.pdbx_description
1 polymer ?
#
loop_
_entity_poly.entity_id
_entity_poly.type
_entity_poly.pdbx_seq_one_letter_code
_entity_poly.pdbx_strand_id
1 'polypeptide(L)'
;MKTTRRKLQAALTIISLTFLVFLTVGNTEAERRPSLSKKEVKALIASAKTKEDHLKLADFYKSEAVRLEAEAKDHDEMAEMYRKNPTPMAVKHPEALGEVHCKEIARRYRESAAKTQELAAMHEQLAATAEQKQP
;
A
#
# COMPACT_ATOMS: atom_id res chain seq x y z
N MET A 1 -52.60 -34.37 18.81
CA MET A 1 -51.96 -33.24 18.16
C MET A 1 -50.75 -32.70 18.98
N LYS A 2 -49.78 -33.54 19.37
CA LYS A 2 -48.58 -33.12 20.17
C LYS A 2 -47.26 -33.53 19.57
N THR A 3 -47.24 -34.12 18.39
CA THR A 3 -46.00 -34.64 17.77
C THR A 3 -45.40 -33.74 16.68
N THR A 4 -46.14 -32.74 16.19
CA THR A 4 -45.68 -31.86 15.10
C THR A 4 -44.83 -30.68 15.58
N ARG A 5 -44.95 -30.26 16.86
CA ARG A 5 -44.16 -29.15 17.42
C ARG A 5 -42.71 -29.50 17.76
N ARG A 6 -42.40 -30.78 18.04
CA ARG A 6 -41.03 -31.22 18.36
C ARG A 6 -40.10 -31.34 17.15
N LYS A 7 -40.66 -31.53 15.96
CA LYS A 7 -39.85 -31.65 14.72
C LYS A 7 -39.44 -30.31 14.10
N LEU A 8 -40.16 -29.21 14.44
CA LEU A 8 -39.80 -27.88 13.99
C LEU A 8 -38.67 -27.22 14.82
N GLN A 9 -38.49 -27.62 16.08
CA GLN A 9 -37.44 -27.05 16.94
C GLN A 9 -36.07 -27.68 16.70
N ALA A 10 -35.99 -28.88 16.15
CA ALA A 10 -34.75 -29.53 15.84
C ALA A 10 -34.08 -29.02 14.52
N ALA A 11 -34.88 -28.40 13.64
CA ALA A 11 -34.35 -27.87 12.35
C ALA A 11 -33.77 -26.45 12.46
N LEU A 12 -34.10 -25.70 13.53
CA LEU A 12 -33.62 -24.32 13.72
C LEU A 12 -32.31 -24.21 14.47
N THR A 13 -31.84 -25.26 15.12
CA THR A 13 -30.57 -25.26 15.87
C THR A 13 -29.34 -25.66 15.05
N ILE A 14 -29.52 -26.22 13.86
CA ILE A 14 -28.42 -26.65 13.01
C ILE A 14 -27.92 -25.52 12.07
N ILE A 15 -28.75 -24.50 11.80
CA ILE A 15 -28.40 -23.38 10.91
C ILE A 15 -27.56 -22.31 11.63
N SER A 16 -27.56 -22.30 12.96
CA SER A 16 -26.83 -21.28 13.75
C SER A 16 -25.36 -21.59 14.00
N LEU A 17 -24.87 -22.80 13.69
CA LEU A 17 -23.49 -23.21 14.00
C LEU A 17 -22.55 -23.15 12.80
N THR A 18 -23.05 -22.90 11.60
CA THR A 18 -22.20 -22.82 10.38
C THR A 18 -21.81 -21.40 9.97
N PHE A 19 -22.31 -20.36 10.68
CA PHE A 19 -22.03 -18.96 10.33
C PHE A 19 -20.89 -18.32 11.16
N LEU A 20 -20.27 -19.06 12.08
CA LEU A 20 -19.24 -18.51 12.98
C LEU A 20 -17.79 -18.89 12.60
N VAL A 21 -17.54 -19.45 11.41
CA VAL A 21 -16.19 -19.88 11.00
C VAL A 21 -15.57 -18.98 9.92
N PHE A 22 -16.24 -17.88 9.50
CA PHE A 22 -15.76 -17.06 8.38
C PHE A 22 -15.21 -15.67 8.78
N LEU A 23 -14.85 -15.43 10.04
CA LEU A 23 -14.29 -14.14 10.49
C LEU A 23 -12.88 -14.24 11.10
N THR A 24 -12.11 -15.25 10.71
CA THR A 24 -10.67 -15.15 10.78
C THR A 24 -10.13 -14.89 9.38
N VAL A 25 -10.49 -13.76 8.80
CA VAL A 25 -9.62 -13.14 7.79
C VAL A 25 -8.39 -12.76 8.57
N GLY A 26 -7.42 -13.67 8.56
CA GLY A 26 -6.11 -13.40 9.11
C GLY A 26 -5.63 -12.07 8.55
N ASN A 27 -5.31 -11.13 9.42
CA ASN A 27 -4.26 -10.20 9.16
C ASN A 27 -3.03 -11.08 8.88
N THR A 28 -2.86 -11.48 7.62
CA THR A 28 -1.54 -11.79 7.15
C THR A 28 -0.79 -10.47 7.29
N GLU A 29 -0.12 -10.29 8.43
CA GLU A 29 1.07 -9.48 8.45
C GLU A 29 1.85 -9.98 7.24
N ALA A 30 1.76 -9.24 6.14
CA ALA A 30 2.66 -9.43 5.03
C ALA A 30 4.03 -9.35 5.69
N GLU A 31 4.66 -10.50 5.76
CA GLU A 31 5.96 -10.72 6.39
C GLU A 31 6.83 -9.56 5.94
N ARG A 32 7.07 -8.62 6.86
CA ARG A 32 7.74 -7.35 6.57
C ARG A 32 9.19 -7.73 6.32
N ARG A 33 9.46 -8.15 5.06
CA ARG A 33 10.83 -8.40 4.62
C ARG A 33 11.62 -7.15 4.98
N PRO A 34 12.77 -7.27 5.65
CA PRO A 34 13.56 -6.13 6.05
C PRO A 34 13.85 -5.31 4.80
N SER A 35 13.35 -4.08 4.76
CA SER A 35 13.60 -3.19 3.64
C SER A 35 15.10 -2.89 3.59
N LEU A 36 15.69 -3.02 2.41
CA LEU A 36 17.10 -2.68 2.20
C LEU A 36 17.37 -1.23 2.66
N SER A 37 18.45 -1.01 3.36
CA SER A 37 18.89 0.35 3.66
C SER A 37 19.34 1.07 2.37
N LYS A 38 19.33 2.40 2.37
CA LYS A 38 19.79 3.19 1.22
C LYS A 38 21.22 2.84 0.78
N LYS A 39 22.10 2.44 1.72
CA LYS A 39 23.46 2.01 1.43
C LYS A 39 23.48 0.66 0.71
N GLU A 40 22.69 -0.30 1.17
CA GLU A 40 22.56 -1.62 0.55
C GLU A 40 21.95 -1.53 -0.85
N VAL A 41 20.92 -0.69 -1.04
CA VAL A 41 20.34 -0.43 -2.36
C VAL A 41 21.40 0.11 -3.34
N LYS A 42 22.18 1.11 -2.93
CA LYS A 42 23.26 1.66 -3.78
C LYS A 42 24.30 0.61 -4.15
N ALA A 43 24.70 -0.23 -3.21
CA ALA A 43 25.63 -1.31 -3.46
C ALA A 43 25.03 -2.34 -4.42
N LEU A 44 23.76 -2.70 -4.21
CA LEU A 44 23.06 -3.66 -5.04
C LEU A 44 22.86 -3.15 -6.47
N ILE A 45 22.49 -1.88 -6.67
CA ILE A 45 22.40 -1.25 -8.00
C ILE A 45 23.72 -1.37 -8.77
N ALA A 46 24.86 -1.18 -8.09
CA ALA A 46 26.17 -1.25 -8.71
C ALA A 46 26.61 -2.68 -9.09
N SER A 47 26.05 -3.71 -8.45
CA SER A 47 26.50 -5.10 -8.58
C SER A 47 25.42 -6.08 -9.10
N ALA A 48 24.18 -5.65 -9.24
CA ALA A 48 23.05 -6.53 -9.61
C ALA A 48 23.29 -7.20 -10.97
N LYS A 49 23.26 -8.52 -10.98
CA LYS A 49 23.43 -9.37 -12.17
C LYS A 49 22.50 -10.56 -12.21
N THR A 50 22.00 -10.97 -11.06
CA THR A 50 21.17 -12.17 -10.91
C THR A 50 19.69 -11.80 -10.88
N LYS A 51 18.84 -12.79 -11.13
CA LYS A 51 17.39 -12.67 -10.95
C LYS A 51 17.04 -12.19 -9.54
N GLU A 52 17.66 -12.80 -8.54
CA GLU A 52 17.45 -12.49 -7.12
C GLU A 52 17.85 -11.05 -6.77
N ASP A 53 18.92 -10.54 -7.34
CA ASP A 53 19.35 -9.16 -7.14
C ASP A 53 18.29 -8.19 -7.68
N HIS A 54 17.81 -8.44 -8.88
CA HIS A 54 16.80 -7.60 -9.50
C HIS A 54 15.45 -7.69 -8.77
N LEU A 55 15.04 -8.86 -8.28
CA LEU A 55 13.83 -9.00 -7.47
C LEU A 55 13.92 -8.23 -6.15
N LYS A 56 15.08 -8.23 -5.47
CA LYS A 56 15.31 -7.42 -4.26
C LYS A 56 15.16 -5.92 -4.54
N LEU A 57 15.67 -5.44 -5.67
CA LEU A 57 15.52 -4.05 -6.10
C LEU A 57 14.05 -3.72 -6.43
N ALA A 58 13.36 -4.62 -7.12
CA ALA A 58 11.93 -4.46 -7.40
C ALA A 58 11.11 -4.35 -6.12
N ASP A 59 11.33 -5.24 -5.15
CA ASP A 59 10.64 -5.22 -3.86
C ASP A 59 10.93 -3.93 -3.07
N PHE A 60 12.18 -3.45 -3.09
CA PHE A 60 12.54 -2.17 -2.49
C PHE A 60 11.76 -1.01 -3.13
N TYR A 61 11.75 -0.91 -4.46
CA TYR A 61 11.06 0.18 -5.16
C TYR A 61 9.54 0.09 -5.00
N LYS A 62 8.94 -1.10 -4.95
CA LYS A 62 7.52 -1.26 -4.60
C LYS A 62 7.20 -0.71 -3.21
N SER A 63 8.01 -1.06 -2.22
CA SER A 63 7.84 -0.58 -0.85
C SER A 63 7.99 0.94 -0.76
N GLU A 64 8.94 1.52 -1.50
CA GLU A 64 9.15 2.96 -1.55
C GLU A 64 7.98 3.68 -2.25
N ALA A 65 7.42 3.11 -3.32
CA ALA A 65 6.24 3.66 -3.97
C ALA A 65 5.03 3.71 -3.02
N VAL A 66 4.80 2.62 -2.26
CA VAL A 66 3.73 2.59 -1.23
C VAL A 66 3.97 3.65 -0.16
N ARG A 67 5.21 3.86 0.28
CA ARG A 67 5.54 4.91 1.25
C ARG A 67 5.24 6.30 0.70
N LEU A 68 5.58 6.56 -0.56
CA LEU A 68 5.32 7.85 -1.22
C LEU A 68 3.80 8.11 -1.39
N GLU A 69 3.00 7.09 -1.68
CA GLU A 69 1.55 7.21 -1.71
C GLU A 69 0.96 7.54 -0.32
N ALA A 70 1.52 6.96 0.75
CA ALA A 70 1.12 7.29 2.12
C ALA A 70 1.40 8.76 2.44
N GLU A 71 2.60 9.29 2.09
CA GLU A 71 2.94 10.70 2.25
C GLU A 71 1.98 11.61 1.46
N ALA A 72 1.60 11.20 0.24
CA ALA A 72 0.62 11.95 -0.55
C ALA A 72 -0.74 12.02 0.16
N LYS A 73 -1.19 10.90 0.72
CA LYS A 73 -2.45 10.84 1.48
C LYS A 73 -2.41 11.73 2.73
N ASP A 74 -1.33 11.70 3.49
CA ASP A 74 -1.16 12.53 4.68
C ASP A 74 -1.23 14.02 4.32
N HIS A 75 -0.63 14.43 3.19
CA HIS A 75 -0.74 15.80 2.70
C HIS A 75 -2.15 16.16 2.22
N ASP A 76 -2.91 15.25 1.64
CA ASP A 76 -4.32 15.49 1.31
C ASP A 76 -5.16 15.70 2.59
N GLU A 77 -4.91 14.90 3.63
CA GLU A 77 -5.59 15.06 4.92
C GLU A 77 -5.26 16.42 5.55
N MET A 78 -4.00 16.85 5.50
CA MET A 78 -3.59 18.19 5.93
C MET A 78 -4.26 19.30 5.12
N ALA A 79 -4.37 19.13 3.80
CA ALA A 79 -5.08 20.08 2.94
C ALA A 79 -6.54 20.24 3.36
N GLU A 80 -7.23 19.14 3.67
CA GLU A 80 -8.60 19.16 4.18
C GLU A 80 -8.71 19.85 5.54
N MET A 81 -7.71 19.69 6.43
CA MET A 81 -7.68 20.40 7.71
C MET A 81 -7.53 21.92 7.52
N TYR A 82 -6.66 22.36 6.61
CA TYR A 82 -6.52 23.78 6.25
C TYR A 82 -7.79 24.34 5.63
N ARG A 83 -8.46 23.59 4.76
CA ARG A 83 -9.73 24.00 4.15
C ARG A 83 -10.83 24.19 5.19
N LYS A 84 -10.91 23.31 6.19
CA LYS A 84 -11.92 23.37 7.25
C LYS A 84 -11.62 24.45 8.29
N ASN A 85 -10.34 24.81 8.47
CA ASN A 85 -9.88 25.77 9.48
C ASN A 85 -9.02 26.87 8.83
N PRO A 86 -9.61 27.72 7.98
CA PRO A 86 -8.86 28.76 7.29
C PRO A 86 -8.32 29.79 8.29
N THR A 87 -7.05 30.16 8.15
CA THR A 87 -6.45 31.23 8.95
C THR A 87 -6.91 32.59 8.44
N PRO A 88 -6.90 33.65 9.28
CA PRO A 88 -7.21 35.03 8.82
C PRO A 88 -6.31 35.50 7.67
N MET A 89 -5.06 35.03 7.62
CA MET A 89 -4.12 35.32 6.54
C MET A 89 -4.58 34.63 5.23
N ALA A 90 -5.07 33.40 5.32
CA ALA A 90 -5.56 32.64 4.18
C ALA A 90 -6.79 33.27 3.51
N VAL A 91 -7.63 33.96 4.29
CA VAL A 91 -8.79 34.67 3.74
C VAL A 91 -8.37 35.88 2.89
N LYS A 92 -7.28 36.57 3.28
CA LYS A 92 -6.76 37.74 2.53
C LYS A 92 -5.83 37.36 1.38
N HIS A 93 -5.15 36.24 1.49
CA HIS A 93 -4.14 35.74 0.55
C HIS A 93 -4.43 34.27 0.20
N PRO A 94 -5.38 33.98 -0.68
CA PRO A 94 -5.75 32.61 -1.05
C PRO A 94 -4.55 31.78 -1.56
N GLU A 95 -3.57 32.42 -2.18
CA GLU A 95 -2.34 31.80 -2.67
C GLU A 95 -1.42 31.30 -1.54
N ALA A 96 -1.55 31.85 -0.33
CA ALA A 96 -0.80 31.42 0.85
C ALA A 96 -1.52 30.32 1.66
N LEU A 97 -2.55 29.71 1.06
CA LEU A 97 -3.32 28.65 1.72
C LEU A 97 -2.46 27.39 1.89
N GLY A 98 -2.34 26.93 3.13
CA GLY A 98 -1.76 25.62 3.42
C GLY A 98 -2.43 24.50 2.64
N GLU A 99 -3.73 24.63 2.34
CA GLU A 99 -4.47 23.73 1.46
C GLU A 99 -3.79 23.57 0.08
N VAL A 100 -3.50 24.69 -0.59
CA VAL A 100 -2.90 24.67 -1.95
C VAL A 100 -1.51 24.03 -1.91
N HIS A 101 -0.70 24.41 -0.91
CA HIS A 101 0.64 23.82 -0.75
C HIS A 101 0.59 22.31 -0.47
N CYS A 102 -0.29 21.87 0.43
CA CYS A 102 -0.43 20.45 0.73
C CYS A 102 -0.92 19.65 -0.49
N LYS A 103 -1.89 20.16 -1.26
CA LYS A 103 -2.33 19.53 -2.51
C LYS A 103 -1.20 19.41 -3.52
N GLU A 104 -0.38 20.44 -3.68
CA GLU A 104 0.76 20.41 -4.59
C GLU A 104 1.84 19.39 -4.13
N ILE A 105 2.11 19.32 -2.83
CA ILE A 105 3.03 18.32 -2.26
C ILE A 105 2.48 16.91 -2.49
N ALA A 106 1.20 16.68 -2.21
CA ALA A 106 0.54 15.39 -2.45
C ALA A 106 0.66 14.96 -3.93
N ARG A 107 0.43 15.88 -4.86
CA ARG A 107 0.60 15.62 -6.29
C ARG A 107 2.02 15.17 -6.63
N ARG A 108 3.04 15.87 -6.11
CA ARG A 108 4.46 15.53 -6.35
C ARG A 108 4.82 14.17 -5.76
N TYR A 109 4.30 13.83 -4.60
CA TYR A 109 4.51 12.50 -4.02
C TYR A 109 3.92 11.39 -4.90
N ARG A 110 2.70 11.57 -5.44
CA ARG A 110 2.10 10.61 -6.39
C ARG A 110 2.90 10.48 -7.68
N GLU A 111 3.38 11.57 -8.24
CA GLU A 111 4.26 11.52 -9.41
C GLU A 111 5.55 10.75 -9.12
N SER A 112 6.13 10.97 -7.93
CA SER A 112 7.31 10.24 -7.49
C SER A 112 7.00 8.76 -7.25
N ALA A 113 5.84 8.42 -6.67
CA ALA A 113 5.39 7.05 -6.49
C ALA A 113 5.26 6.32 -7.83
N ALA A 114 4.61 6.95 -8.82
CA ALA A 114 4.47 6.38 -10.15
C ALA A 114 5.83 6.10 -10.82
N LYS A 115 6.78 7.04 -10.76
CA LYS A 115 8.15 6.83 -11.26
C LYS A 115 8.90 5.71 -10.53
N THR A 116 8.69 5.60 -9.23
CA THR A 116 9.28 4.54 -8.41
C THR A 116 8.69 3.18 -8.77
N GLN A 117 7.39 3.12 -9.08
CA GLN A 117 6.73 1.90 -9.56
C GLN A 117 7.23 1.49 -10.96
N GLU A 118 7.54 2.44 -11.84
CA GLU A 118 8.19 2.16 -13.13
C GLU A 118 9.56 1.51 -12.93
N LEU A 119 10.37 1.97 -11.96
CA LEU A 119 11.65 1.35 -11.60
C LEU A 119 11.46 -0.08 -11.08
N ALA A 120 10.44 -0.33 -10.26
CA ALA A 120 10.12 -1.68 -9.80
C ALA A 120 9.83 -2.61 -10.98
N ALA A 121 8.95 -2.19 -11.90
CA ALA A 121 8.60 -2.96 -13.08
C ALA A 121 9.81 -3.23 -14.00
N MET A 122 10.71 -2.25 -14.16
CA MET A 122 11.96 -2.42 -14.92
C MET A 122 12.82 -3.53 -14.29
N HIS A 123 12.97 -3.55 -12.97
CA HIS A 123 13.77 -4.59 -12.32
C HIS A 123 13.10 -5.96 -12.38
N GLU A 124 11.77 -6.06 -12.38
CA GLU A 124 11.06 -7.33 -12.64
C GLU A 124 11.36 -7.86 -14.05
N GLN A 125 11.38 -6.99 -15.06
CA GLN A 125 11.74 -7.37 -16.42
C GLN A 125 13.20 -7.84 -16.52
N LEU A 126 14.12 -7.15 -15.84
CA LEU A 126 15.53 -7.56 -15.78
C LEU A 126 15.71 -8.92 -15.10
N ALA A 127 14.96 -9.17 -14.02
CA ALA A 127 14.94 -10.46 -13.35
C ALA A 127 14.50 -11.61 -14.29
N ALA A 128 13.43 -11.40 -15.05
CA ALA A 128 12.95 -12.38 -16.03
C ALA A 128 13.99 -12.63 -17.15
N THR A 129 14.68 -11.58 -17.60
CA THR A 129 15.72 -11.71 -18.62
C THR A 129 16.98 -12.42 -18.10
N ALA A 130 17.36 -12.17 -16.83
CA ALA A 130 18.50 -12.83 -16.21
C ALA A 130 18.29 -14.34 -16.05
N GLU A 131 17.04 -14.78 -15.78
CA GLU A 131 16.68 -16.20 -15.69
C GLU A 131 16.88 -16.92 -17.03
N GLN A 132 16.54 -16.28 -18.14
CA GLN A 132 16.64 -16.89 -19.48
C GLN A 132 18.10 -17.07 -19.95
N LYS A 133 19.05 -16.38 -19.33
CA LYS A 133 20.49 -16.43 -19.69
C LYS A 133 21.30 -17.42 -18.86
N GLN A 134 20.68 -18.08 -17.89
CA GLN A 134 21.36 -19.15 -17.14
C GLN A 134 21.22 -20.45 -17.94
N PRO A 135 22.33 -21.14 -18.31
CA PRO A 135 22.32 -22.36 -19.09
C PRO A 135 21.73 -23.53 -18.32
#